data_705db31911d9612a6fc13bb7ca19383f
#
_entry.id   705db31911d9612a6fc13bb7ca19383f
#
_cell.length_a   1.000
_cell.length_b   1.000
_cell.length_c   1.000
_cell.angle_alpha   90.00
_cell.angle_beta   90.00
_cell.angle_gamma   90.00
#
_symmetry.space_group_name_H-M   'P 1'
#
loop_
_entity.id
_entity.type
_entity.pdbx_description
1 polymer ?
#
loop_
_entity_poly.entity_id
_entity_poly.type
_entity_poly.pdbx_seq_one_letter_code
_entity_poly.pdbx_strand_id
1 'polypeptide(L)'
;MRALTPLELAVAVSLGGTVAATMVPTFLRNVHASRLSEPVDGLKRIAARATLRASGLPTESAYPESVAFTPAVTPRAELVLDPPGTWDAPTWRALDFSFDAPHAYAFAFESSNSEGHSTFTARARGDLDGDGVTSSFAISGSIERGAEPKLQPMEIYREVE
;
A
#
# COMPACT_ATOMS: atom_id res chain seq x y z
N MET A 1 -2.06 -20.90 49.70
CA MET A 1 -2.68 -20.02 48.68
C MET A 1 -4.10 -19.74 49.16
N ARG A 2 -4.54 -18.50 49.25
CA ARG A 2 -5.88 -18.11 49.69
C ARG A 2 -6.82 -18.22 48.51
N ALA A 3 -7.89 -18.99 48.62
CA ALA A 3 -8.90 -19.06 47.55
C ALA A 3 -9.65 -17.73 47.45
N LEU A 4 -9.94 -17.30 46.22
CA LEU A 4 -10.72 -16.10 45.96
C LEU A 4 -12.17 -16.28 46.46
N THR A 5 -12.70 -15.26 47.09
CA THR A 5 -14.11 -15.21 47.45
C THR A 5 -14.98 -15.03 46.18
N PRO A 6 -16.25 -15.44 46.17
CA PRO A 6 -17.15 -15.24 45.03
C PRO A 6 -17.26 -13.77 44.62
N LEU A 7 -17.17 -12.83 45.56
CA LEU A 7 -17.20 -11.40 45.27
C LEU A 7 -15.91 -10.92 44.57
N GLU A 8 -14.74 -11.38 45.05
CA GLU A 8 -13.45 -11.06 44.42
C GLU A 8 -13.37 -11.60 42.99
N LEU A 9 -13.93 -12.80 42.77
CA LEU A 9 -14.01 -13.39 41.44
C LEU A 9 -14.95 -12.58 40.53
N ALA A 10 -16.12 -12.18 41.01
CA ALA A 10 -17.05 -11.36 40.23
C ALA A 10 -16.46 -10.01 39.85
N VAL A 11 -15.75 -9.35 40.78
CA VAL A 11 -15.06 -8.07 40.49
C VAL A 11 -13.93 -8.26 39.47
N ALA A 12 -13.14 -9.31 39.62
CA ALA A 12 -12.04 -9.59 38.69
C ALA A 12 -12.55 -9.87 37.26
N VAL A 13 -13.63 -10.66 37.13
CA VAL A 13 -14.28 -10.97 35.84
C VAL A 13 -14.89 -9.71 35.22
N SER A 14 -15.56 -8.86 36.03
CA SER A 14 -16.14 -7.61 35.53
C SER A 14 -15.08 -6.64 35.03
N LEU A 15 -14.00 -6.45 35.77
CA LEU A 15 -12.89 -5.58 35.37
C LEU A 15 -12.18 -6.14 34.12
N GLY A 16 -11.87 -7.43 34.10
CA GLY A 16 -11.24 -8.09 32.95
C GLY A 16 -12.13 -8.01 31.70
N GLY A 17 -13.42 -8.24 31.84
CA GLY A 17 -14.40 -8.13 30.76
C GLY A 17 -14.51 -6.71 30.20
N THR A 18 -14.54 -5.70 31.07
CA THR A 18 -14.59 -4.27 30.65
C THR A 18 -13.32 -3.87 29.89
N VAL A 19 -12.16 -4.27 30.41
CA VAL A 19 -10.87 -4.01 29.75
C VAL A 19 -10.80 -4.69 28.39
N ALA A 20 -11.18 -5.95 28.30
CA ALA A 20 -11.21 -6.68 27.04
C ALA A 20 -12.19 -6.07 26.03
N ALA A 21 -13.38 -5.69 26.47
CA ALA A 21 -14.41 -5.08 25.62
C ALA A 21 -13.98 -3.73 24.99
N THR A 22 -13.08 -3.00 25.64
CA THR A 22 -12.57 -1.71 25.15
C THR A 22 -11.25 -1.83 24.39
N MET A 23 -10.34 -2.68 24.86
CA MET A 23 -9.01 -2.81 24.27
C MET A 23 -9.00 -3.61 22.97
N VAL A 24 -9.79 -4.68 22.88
CA VAL A 24 -9.79 -5.54 21.69
C VAL A 24 -10.26 -4.81 20.45
N PRO A 25 -11.39 -4.08 20.44
CA PRO A 25 -11.81 -3.30 19.26
C PRO A 25 -10.82 -2.18 18.89
N THR A 26 -10.19 -1.57 19.88
CA THR A 26 -9.20 -0.51 19.66
C THR A 26 -7.92 -1.08 19.05
N PHE A 27 -7.46 -2.23 19.54
CA PHE A 27 -6.31 -2.94 19.00
C PHE A 27 -6.54 -3.37 17.55
N LEU A 28 -7.68 -3.97 17.26
CA LEU A 28 -8.04 -4.39 15.89
C LEU A 28 -8.08 -3.19 14.94
N ARG A 29 -8.70 -2.08 15.33
CA ARG A 29 -8.70 -0.84 14.52
C ARG A 29 -7.29 -0.30 14.27
N ASN A 30 -6.42 -0.34 15.27
CA ASN A 30 -5.03 0.13 15.10
C ASN A 30 -4.22 -0.78 14.17
N VAL A 31 -4.45 -2.11 14.21
CA VAL A 31 -3.83 -3.05 13.29
C VAL A 31 -4.29 -2.80 11.86
N HIS A 32 -5.59 -2.58 11.63
CA HIS A 32 -6.12 -2.24 10.31
C HIS A 32 -5.57 -0.90 9.82
N ALA A 33 -5.58 0.14 10.65
CA ALA A 33 -5.02 1.44 10.29
C ALA A 33 -3.52 1.36 9.94
N SER A 34 -2.75 0.52 10.65
CA SER A 34 -1.33 0.29 10.33
C SER A 34 -1.12 -0.38 8.98
N ARG A 35 -2.03 -1.26 8.56
CA ARG A 35 -1.97 -1.90 7.24
C ARG A 35 -2.31 -0.94 6.09
N LEU A 36 -3.13 0.07 6.35
CA LEU A 36 -3.46 1.11 5.36
C LEU A 36 -2.30 2.07 5.08
N SER A 37 -1.28 2.14 5.94
CA SER A 37 -0.08 2.95 5.66
C SER A 37 0.77 2.37 4.53
N GLU A 38 0.79 1.04 4.36
CA GLU A 38 1.61 0.35 3.36
C GLU A 38 1.32 0.82 1.92
N PRO A 39 0.06 0.80 1.41
CA PRO A 39 -0.22 1.24 0.04
C PRO A 39 0.06 2.74 -0.15
N VAL A 40 -0.20 3.57 0.85
CA VAL A 40 0.06 5.01 0.81
C VAL A 40 1.56 5.28 0.72
N ASP A 41 2.37 4.64 1.55
CA ASP A 41 3.82 4.83 1.57
C ASP A 41 4.48 4.21 0.32
N GLY A 42 4.01 3.03 -0.11
CA GLY A 42 4.45 2.40 -1.34
C GLY A 42 4.20 3.28 -2.56
N LEU A 43 2.98 3.80 -2.72
CA LEU A 43 2.63 4.69 -3.82
C LEU A 43 3.39 6.01 -3.79
N LYS A 44 3.60 6.61 -2.60
CA LYS A 44 4.43 7.81 -2.47
C LYS A 44 5.88 7.57 -2.88
N ARG A 45 6.46 6.40 -2.53
CA ARG A 45 7.80 6.01 -2.97
C ARG A 45 7.87 5.90 -4.48
N ILE A 46 6.93 5.18 -5.11
CA ILE A 46 6.84 5.05 -6.57
C ILE A 46 6.72 6.43 -7.23
N ALA A 47 5.80 7.28 -6.77
CA ALA A 47 5.57 8.61 -7.31
C ALA A 47 6.81 9.51 -7.19
N ALA A 48 7.50 9.50 -6.05
CA ALA A 48 8.73 10.26 -5.85
C ALA A 48 9.84 9.82 -6.82
N ARG A 49 10.03 8.51 -7.00
CA ARG A 49 11.02 7.97 -7.96
C ARG A 49 10.66 8.29 -9.41
N ALA A 50 9.36 8.16 -9.77
CA ALA A 50 8.87 8.52 -11.10
C ALA A 50 9.08 10.02 -11.39
N THR A 51 8.76 10.88 -10.44
CA THR A 51 8.97 12.34 -10.54
C THR A 51 10.45 12.69 -10.69
N LEU A 52 11.31 12.11 -9.85
CA LEU A 52 12.76 12.33 -9.92
C LEU A 52 13.34 11.91 -11.28
N ARG A 53 12.90 10.76 -11.78
CA ARG A 53 13.30 10.26 -13.10
C ARG A 53 12.86 11.21 -14.21
N ALA A 54 11.61 11.66 -14.19
CA ALA A 54 11.05 12.55 -15.19
C ALA A 54 11.76 13.91 -15.23
N SER A 55 12.24 14.43 -14.11
CA SER A 55 13.00 15.67 -14.05
C SER A 55 14.39 15.58 -14.72
N GLY A 56 14.92 14.37 -14.90
CA GLY A 56 16.26 14.16 -15.48
C GLY A 56 16.26 13.64 -16.92
N LEU A 57 15.09 13.37 -17.51
CA LEU A 57 14.98 12.75 -18.84
C LEU A 57 14.08 13.55 -19.78
N PRO A 58 14.25 13.38 -21.11
CA PRO A 58 13.30 13.91 -22.07
C PRO A 58 11.88 13.40 -21.84
N THR A 59 10.86 14.20 -22.19
CA THR A 59 9.44 13.87 -21.94
C THR A 59 9.04 12.52 -22.54
N GLU A 60 9.52 12.19 -23.74
CA GLU A 60 9.25 10.92 -24.43
C GLU A 60 9.82 9.66 -23.75
N SER A 61 10.67 9.83 -22.75
CA SER A 61 11.27 8.74 -21.97
C SER A 61 11.19 8.99 -20.46
N ALA A 62 10.34 9.91 -20.05
CA ALA A 62 10.24 10.40 -18.68
C ALA A 62 9.90 9.27 -17.69
N TYR A 63 8.95 8.40 -18.06
CA TYR A 63 8.51 7.30 -17.21
C TYR A 63 8.93 5.95 -17.77
N PRO A 64 9.21 4.94 -16.92
CA PRO A 64 9.49 3.59 -17.37
C PRO A 64 8.22 2.94 -17.98
N GLU A 65 8.39 1.82 -18.67
CA GLU A 65 7.30 1.07 -19.25
C GLU A 65 6.28 0.60 -18.21
N SER A 66 5.05 0.37 -18.67
CA SER A 66 3.98 -0.14 -17.81
C SER A 66 4.30 -1.54 -17.30
N VAL A 67 3.92 -1.83 -16.08
CA VAL A 67 4.01 -3.14 -15.46
C VAL A 67 2.71 -3.47 -14.73
N ALA A 68 2.22 -4.68 -14.93
CA ALA A 68 1.02 -5.19 -14.28
C ALA A 68 1.22 -5.35 -12.77
N PHE A 69 0.15 -5.68 -12.05
CA PHE A 69 0.24 -5.90 -10.61
C PHE A 69 1.31 -6.92 -10.23
N THR A 70 2.16 -6.50 -9.32
CA THR A 70 3.24 -7.30 -8.73
C THR A 70 3.04 -7.32 -7.20
N PRO A 71 2.93 -8.50 -6.55
CA PRO A 71 2.79 -9.80 -7.19
C PRO A 71 1.49 -9.92 -8.03
N ALA A 72 1.48 -10.82 -9.01
CA ALA A 72 0.32 -10.99 -9.90
C ALA A 72 -0.96 -11.42 -9.15
N VAL A 73 -0.79 -12.21 -8.10
CA VAL A 73 -1.85 -12.60 -7.17
C VAL A 73 -1.81 -11.63 -5.99
N THR A 74 -2.91 -10.92 -5.77
CA THR A 74 -3.04 -10.03 -4.60
C THR A 74 -3.01 -10.86 -3.32
N PRO A 75 -2.17 -10.50 -2.32
CA PRO A 75 -2.22 -11.13 -1.01
C PRO A 75 -3.62 -11.03 -0.40
N ARG A 76 -4.05 -12.08 0.31
CA ARG A 76 -5.39 -12.16 0.92
C ARG A 76 -5.25 -12.46 2.41
N ALA A 77 -5.86 -11.63 3.25
CA ALA A 77 -5.91 -11.75 4.71
C ALA A 77 -4.54 -11.84 5.42
N GLU A 78 -3.49 -12.32 4.75
CA GLU A 78 -2.17 -12.58 5.31
C GLU A 78 -1.10 -11.71 4.66
N LEU A 79 -0.02 -11.47 5.41
CA LEU A 79 1.18 -10.84 4.87
C LEU A 79 1.99 -11.90 4.10
N VAL A 80 2.40 -11.56 2.89
CA VAL A 80 3.17 -12.45 2.01
C VAL A 80 4.57 -11.90 1.82
N LEU A 81 5.56 -12.78 1.96
CA LEU A 81 6.93 -12.50 1.55
C LEU A 81 7.14 -13.05 0.14
N ASP A 82 7.45 -12.16 -0.79
CA ASP A 82 7.63 -12.53 -2.18
C ASP A 82 8.90 -13.38 -2.41
N PRO A 83 8.82 -14.34 -3.33
CA PRO A 83 10.02 -15.05 -3.80
C PRO A 83 11.05 -14.09 -4.41
N PRO A 84 12.36 -14.41 -4.33
CA PRO A 84 13.38 -13.65 -5.03
C PRO A 84 13.05 -13.49 -6.52
N GLY A 85 13.21 -12.26 -7.05
CA GLY A 85 12.98 -11.97 -8.45
C GLY A 85 11.55 -11.47 -8.78
N THR A 86 10.60 -11.49 -7.84
CA THR A 86 9.25 -10.97 -8.05
C THR A 86 9.26 -9.51 -8.54
N TRP A 87 10.16 -8.68 -8.00
CA TRP A 87 10.30 -7.25 -8.32
C TRP A 87 11.38 -6.95 -9.37
N ASP A 88 11.81 -7.95 -10.13
CA ASP A 88 12.91 -7.82 -11.10
C ASP A 88 12.52 -7.21 -12.44
N ALA A 89 11.24 -6.87 -12.63
CA ALA A 89 10.81 -6.19 -13.85
C ALA A 89 11.60 -4.89 -14.08
N PRO A 90 11.93 -4.55 -15.34
CA PRO A 90 12.70 -3.34 -15.67
C PRO A 90 12.10 -2.06 -15.07
N THR A 91 10.79 -1.98 -14.98
CA THR A 91 10.06 -0.85 -14.40
C THR A 91 10.34 -0.68 -12.93
N TRP A 92 10.28 -1.78 -12.15
CA TRP A 92 10.55 -1.73 -10.72
C TRP A 92 12.01 -1.39 -10.44
N ARG A 93 12.94 -1.92 -11.23
CA ARG A 93 14.36 -1.56 -11.15
C ARG A 93 14.59 -0.08 -11.48
N ALA A 94 13.91 0.44 -12.52
CA ALA A 94 14.04 1.84 -12.92
C ALA A 94 13.46 2.82 -11.87
N LEU A 95 12.48 2.36 -11.06
CA LEU A 95 11.87 3.11 -9.98
C LEU A 95 12.52 2.83 -8.61
N ASP A 96 13.52 1.95 -8.55
CA ASP A 96 14.17 1.52 -7.31
C ASP A 96 13.12 1.11 -6.26
N PHE A 97 12.20 0.22 -6.68
CA PHE A 97 11.06 -0.20 -5.88
C PHE A 97 10.99 -1.72 -5.75
N SER A 98 10.96 -2.18 -4.51
CA SER A 98 10.77 -3.58 -4.12
C SER A 98 10.25 -3.66 -2.69
N PHE A 99 9.77 -4.85 -2.32
CA PHE A 99 9.50 -5.23 -0.94
C PHE A 99 10.40 -6.39 -0.53
N ASP A 100 11.18 -6.17 0.54
CA ASP A 100 12.05 -7.18 1.16
C ASP A 100 11.45 -7.73 2.46
N ALA A 101 10.27 -7.24 2.85
CA ALA A 101 9.52 -7.62 4.03
C ALA A 101 8.11 -8.10 3.65
N PRO A 102 7.45 -8.91 4.50
CA PRO A 102 6.08 -9.32 4.26
C PRO A 102 5.15 -8.11 4.08
N HIS A 103 4.32 -8.16 3.05
CA HIS A 103 3.40 -7.08 2.66
C HIS A 103 2.02 -7.64 2.29
N ALA A 104 1.00 -6.75 2.28
CA ALA A 104 -0.39 -7.10 2.03
C ALA A 104 -0.94 -6.56 0.70
N TYR A 105 -0.17 -5.76 -0.04
CA TYR A 105 -0.64 -5.11 -1.27
C TYR A 105 0.19 -5.51 -2.48
N ALA A 106 -0.48 -5.61 -3.63
CA ALA A 106 0.14 -5.69 -4.94
C ALA A 106 0.15 -4.30 -5.59
N PHE A 107 1.24 -3.99 -6.33
CA PHE A 107 1.44 -2.69 -6.97
C PHE A 107 1.53 -2.83 -8.49
N ALA A 108 1.02 -1.83 -9.22
CA ALA A 108 1.12 -1.72 -10.65
C ALA A 108 1.58 -0.31 -11.05
N PHE A 109 2.17 -0.20 -12.21
CA PHE A 109 2.57 1.09 -12.80
C PHE A 109 2.16 1.14 -14.25
N GLU A 110 1.42 2.14 -14.63
CA GLU A 110 0.99 2.41 -16.01
C GLU A 110 1.59 3.72 -16.45
N SER A 111 2.11 3.80 -17.66
CA SER A 111 2.67 5.02 -18.21
C SER A 111 2.31 5.19 -19.69
N SER A 112 2.26 6.44 -20.09
CA SER A 112 2.16 6.85 -21.50
C SER A 112 3.17 7.95 -21.73
N ASN A 113 4.12 7.72 -22.61
CA ASN A 113 5.18 8.66 -22.95
C ASN A 113 4.98 9.20 -24.38
N SER A 114 5.07 10.51 -24.55
CA SER A 114 5.06 11.19 -25.85
C SER A 114 5.97 12.41 -25.86
N GLU A 115 6.26 12.95 -27.03
CA GLU A 115 7.19 14.09 -27.18
C GLU A 115 6.75 15.37 -26.44
N GLY A 116 5.46 15.59 -26.28
CA GLY A 116 4.92 16.81 -25.67
C GLY A 116 4.40 16.64 -24.26
N HIS A 117 3.97 15.42 -23.91
CA HIS A 117 3.27 15.15 -22.67
C HIS A 117 3.40 13.66 -22.29
N SER A 118 3.79 13.41 -21.06
CA SER A 118 3.86 12.05 -20.53
C SER A 118 3.16 11.97 -19.20
N THR A 119 2.56 10.82 -18.93
CA THR A 119 1.79 10.54 -17.72
C THR A 119 2.16 9.21 -17.12
N PHE A 120 1.92 9.08 -15.83
CA PHE A 120 1.89 7.79 -15.15
C PHE A 120 0.74 7.69 -14.17
N THR A 121 0.34 6.47 -13.88
CA THR A 121 -0.55 6.12 -12.78
C THR A 121 0.02 4.89 -12.07
N ALA A 122 0.35 5.05 -10.79
CA ALA A 122 0.71 3.94 -9.92
C ALA A 122 -0.53 3.52 -9.11
N ARG A 123 -0.74 2.21 -9.00
CA ARG A 123 -1.88 1.63 -8.26
C ARG A 123 -1.41 0.64 -7.24
N ALA A 124 -2.13 0.57 -6.12
CA ALA A 124 -2.00 -0.49 -5.13
C ALA A 124 -3.37 -1.14 -4.90
N ARG A 125 -3.40 -2.44 -4.68
CA ARG A 125 -4.61 -3.16 -4.30
C ARG A 125 -4.30 -4.21 -3.25
N GLY A 126 -5.20 -4.39 -2.29
CA GLY A 126 -5.12 -5.39 -1.22
C GLY A 126 -6.50 -5.96 -0.91
N ASP A 127 -6.52 -7.14 -0.32
CA ASP A 127 -7.70 -7.86 0.16
C ASP A 127 -7.37 -8.28 1.59
N LEU A 128 -7.65 -7.37 2.54
CA LEU A 128 -7.16 -7.49 3.92
C LEU A 128 -7.97 -8.47 4.77
N ASP A 129 -9.24 -8.70 4.45
CA ASP A 129 -10.11 -9.64 5.15
C ASP A 129 -10.30 -10.97 4.40
N GLY A 130 -9.86 -11.03 3.14
CA GLY A 130 -9.85 -12.25 2.33
C GLY A 130 -11.17 -12.58 1.67
N ASP A 131 -12.13 -11.66 1.63
CA ASP A 131 -13.47 -11.88 1.07
C ASP A 131 -13.50 -11.82 -0.47
N GLY A 132 -12.41 -11.38 -1.09
CA GLY A 132 -12.25 -11.24 -2.54
C GLY A 132 -12.60 -9.85 -3.06
N VAL A 133 -13.05 -8.95 -2.22
CA VAL A 133 -13.21 -7.54 -2.53
C VAL A 133 -11.89 -6.83 -2.20
N THR A 134 -11.43 -5.93 -3.04
CA THR A 134 -10.13 -5.29 -2.85
C THR A 134 -10.25 -3.80 -2.57
N SER A 135 -9.51 -3.32 -1.59
CA SER A 135 -9.20 -1.90 -1.45
C SER A 135 -8.26 -1.48 -2.58
N SER A 136 -8.43 -0.27 -3.09
CA SER A 136 -7.63 0.26 -4.19
C SER A 136 -7.20 1.69 -3.93
N PHE A 137 -5.93 1.95 -4.22
CA PHE A 137 -5.29 3.25 -4.10
C PHE A 137 -4.62 3.59 -5.41
N ALA A 138 -4.65 4.86 -5.81
CA ALA A 138 -3.97 5.32 -7.00
C ALA A 138 -3.31 6.68 -6.79
N ILE A 139 -2.16 6.89 -7.41
CA ILE A 139 -1.51 8.19 -7.53
C ILE A 139 -1.08 8.38 -8.97
N SER A 140 -1.35 9.55 -9.52
CA SER A 140 -1.00 9.88 -10.90
C SER A 140 -0.08 11.09 -10.96
N GLY A 141 0.70 11.17 -12.01
CA GLY A 141 1.52 12.32 -12.31
C GLY A 141 1.70 12.53 -13.80
N SER A 142 2.14 13.72 -14.16
CA SER A 142 2.37 14.12 -15.54
C SER A 142 3.57 15.05 -15.66
N ILE A 143 4.16 15.08 -16.84
CA ILE A 143 5.16 16.07 -17.25
C ILE A 143 4.84 16.57 -18.66
N GLU A 144 4.94 17.86 -18.84
CA GLU A 144 4.89 18.52 -20.15
C GLU A 144 6.29 18.95 -20.59
N ARG A 145 6.50 19.08 -21.89
CA ARG A 145 7.79 19.53 -22.43
C ARG A 145 8.19 20.88 -21.84
N GLY A 146 9.34 20.94 -21.21
CA GLY A 146 9.89 22.17 -20.62
C GLY A 146 9.23 22.58 -19.30
N ALA A 147 8.38 21.77 -18.73
CA ALA A 147 7.75 21.99 -17.43
C ALA A 147 8.29 21.00 -16.37
N GLU A 148 8.05 21.33 -15.13
CA GLU A 148 8.33 20.40 -14.02
C GLU A 148 7.23 19.33 -13.89
N PRO A 149 7.59 18.12 -13.43
CA PRO A 149 6.61 17.08 -13.16
C PRO A 149 5.57 17.51 -12.12
N LYS A 150 4.32 17.16 -12.35
CA LYS A 150 3.20 17.44 -11.44
C LYS A 150 2.61 16.14 -10.94
N LEU A 151 2.33 16.06 -9.63
CA LEU A 151 1.58 14.97 -9.03
C LEU A 151 0.15 15.38 -8.76
N GLN A 152 -0.78 14.45 -8.95
CA GLN A 152 -2.17 14.59 -8.55
C GLN A 152 -2.37 14.08 -7.12
N PRO A 153 -3.41 14.54 -6.42
CA PRO A 153 -3.80 13.95 -5.14
C PRO A 153 -4.02 12.43 -5.27
N MET A 154 -3.73 11.71 -4.19
CA MET A 154 -3.99 10.28 -4.13
C MET A 154 -5.50 10.03 -4.13
N GLU A 155 -5.95 9.11 -4.96
CA GLU A 155 -7.30 8.61 -5.01
C GLU A 155 -7.39 7.31 -4.20
N ILE A 156 -8.39 7.22 -3.35
CA ILE A 156 -8.64 6.06 -2.50
C ILE A 156 -10.04 5.55 -2.81
N TYR A 157 -10.14 4.30 -3.18
CA TYR A 157 -11.39 3.63 -3.45
C TYR A 157 -11.52 2.40 -2.55
N ARG A 158 -12.58 2.36 -1.72
CA ARG A 158 -12.79 1.34 -0.68
C ARG A 158 -11.57 1.21 0.24
N GLU A 159 -11.43 2.20 1.11
CA GLU A 159 -10.29 2.32 2.03
C GLU A 159 -10.24 1.19 3.07
N VAL A 160 -11.40 0.66 3.42
CA VAL A 160 -11.54 -0.36 4.48
C VAL A 160 -12.37 -1.52 3.96
N GLU A 161 -11.72 -2.63 3.93
CA GLU A 161 -12.33 -3.96 3.85
C GLU A 161 -11.64 -4.90 4.81
#